data_3a8ec6b2819b04ba3c89b526f6ee94ce
#
_entry.id   3a8ec6b2819b04ba3c89b526f6ee94ce
#
_cell.length_a   1.000
_cell.length_b   1.000
_cell.length_c   1.000
_cell.angle_alpha   90.00
_cell.angle_beta   90.00
_cell.angle_gamma   90.00
#
_symmetry.space_group_name_H-M   'P 1'
#
loop_
_entity.id
_entity.type
_entity.pdbx_description
1 polymer ?
#
loop_
_entity_poly.entity_id
_entity_poly.type
_entity_poly.pdbx_seq_one_letter_code
_entity_poly.pdbx_strand_id
1 'polypeptide(L)'
;LFSIHHGGGGARTSLVCGFLGCDSAHENPVIATLPAALRLTIEEGGAAEWMRSTFQYAADEVAAGRPGSATVLAKLSELLFVEAVRRYAETLPEGQTGWLAGLRDPYVARALALLHRDMTRSWTVDELGRQVGLSRSALAERFTHLIGVAPMHYLANWRMQVAAQALRHRSPSLAQ
;
A
#
# COMPACT_ATOMS: atom_id res chain seq x y z
N LEU A 1 -23.77 14.00 1.44
CA LEU A 1 -23.46 13.71 2.85
C LEU A 1 -24.71 13.16 3.52
N PHE A 2 -24.66 11.95 4.03
CA PHE A 2 -25.75 11.44 4.86
C PHE A 2 -25.34 11.67 6.33
N SER A 3 -26.10 12.49 7.04
CA SER A 3 -26.00 12.60 8.47
C SER A 3 -26.95 11.59 9.08
N ILE A 4 -26.42 10.60 9.77
CA ILE A 4 -27.20 9.58 10.46
C ILE A 4 -27.17 9.94 11.93
N HIS A 5 -28.33 10.27 12.51
CA HIS A 5 -28.48 10.41 13.95
C HIS A 5 -29.03 9.11 14.52
N HIS A 6 -28.21 8.39 15.27
CA HIS A 6 -28.62 7.16 15.93
C HIS A 6 -28.02 7.14 17.35
N GLY A 7 -28.83 6.79 18.36
CA GLY A 7 -28.35 6.61 19.70
C GLY A 7 -29.25 7.25 20.78
N GLY A 8 -29.06 6.87 22.03
CA GLY A 8 -29.88 7.17 23.19
C GLY A 8 -29.21 8.03 24.26
N GLY A 9 -28.65 9.21 23.92
CA GLY A 9 -28.19 10.18 24.93
C GLY A 9 -26.83 9.94 25.58
N GLY A 10 -26.00 9.04 25.02
CA GLY A 10 -24.59 8.87 25.39
C GLY A 10 -23.66 9.94 24.82
N ALA A 11 -22.36 9.80 25.08
CA ALA A 11 -21.32 10.68 24.48
C ALA A 11 -21.32 10.62 22.96
N ARG A 12 -21.13 11.78 22.34
CA ARG A 12 -21.05 11.85 20.85
C ARG A 12 -19.78 11.19 20.33
N THR A 13 -19.92 10.34 19.33
CA THR A 13 -18.81 9.78 18.57
C THR A 13 -18.90 10.29 17.12
N SER A 14 -17.83 10.86 16.62
CA SER A 14 -17.75 11.29 15.23
C SER A 14 -17.01 10.23 14.42
N LEU A 15 -17.57 9.87 13.27
CA LEU A 15 -16.98 8.91 12.33
C LEU A 15 -16.79 9.59 10.98
N VAL A 16 -15.64 9.37 10.36
CA VAL A 16 -15.38 9.73 8.97
C VAL A 16 -15.21 8.42 8.19
N CYS A 17 -16.06 8.21 7.19
CA CYS A 17 -16.01 7.01 6.37
C CYS A 17 -15.57 7.38 4.95
N GLY A 18 -14.67 6.58 4.38
CA GLY A 18 -14.24 6.66 3.00
C GLY A 18 -14.05 5.26 2.45
N PHE A 19 -13.96 5.14 1.14
CA PHE A 19 -13.58 3.90 0.49
C PHE A 19 -12.55 4.16 -0.60
N LEU A 20 -11.68 3.17 -0.82
CA LEU A 20 -10.70 3.14 -1.90
C LEU A 20 -11.01 1.93 -2.78
N GLY A 21 -11.21 2.18 -4.07
CA GLY A 21 -11.34 1.13 -5.07
C GLY A 21 -9.99 0.75 -5.65
N CYS A 22 -9.79 -0.55 -5.91
CA CYS A 22 -8.64 -1.06 -6.63
C CYS A 22 -9.13 -2.07 -7.66
N ASP A 23 -8.86 -1.82 -8.94
CA ASP A 23 -9.34 -2.66 -10.04
C ASP A 23 -8.74 -4.07 -10.03
N SER A 24 -7.62 -4.27 -9.37
CA SER A 24 -6.88 -5.53 -9.30
C SER A 24 -6.42 -5.84 -7.88
N ALA A 25 -7.35 -5.80 -6.91
CA ALA A 25 -7.03 -5.99 -5.49
C ALA A 25 -6.26 -7.29 -5.22
N HIS A 26 -6.63 -8.39 -5.88
CA HIS A 26 -5.97 -9.71 -5.74
C HIS A 26 -4.56 -9.75 -6.34
N GLU A 27 -4.28 -8.88 -7.29
CA GLU A 27 -2.97 -8.79 -7.95
C GLU A 27 -2.05 -7.79 -7.25
N ASN A 28 -2.59 -6.92 -6.40
CA ASN A 28 -1.80 -5.93 -5.66
C ASN A 28 -1.18 -6.58 -4.41
N PRO A 29 0.15 -6.72 -4.34
CA PRO A 29 0.81 -7.41 -3.22
C PRO A 29 0.56 -6.74 -1.86
N VAL A 30 0.33 -5.44 -1.81
CA VAL A 30 -0.03 -4.73 -0.58
C VAL A 30 -1.39 -5.21 -0.10
N ILE A 31 -2.41 -5.12 -0.97
CA ILE A 31 -3.78 -5.47 -0.60
C ILE A 31 -3.91 -6.95 -0.30
N ALA A 32 -3.24 -7.82 -1.06
CA ALA A 32 -3.24 -9.26 -0.86
C ALA A 32 -2.64 -9.70 0.50
N THR A 33 -1.81 -8.87 1.11
CA THR A 33 -1.18 -9.15 2.41
C THR A 33 -1.88 -8.49 3.60
N LEU A 34 -2.85 -7.60 3.34
CA LEU A 34 -3.62 -6.98 4.42
C LEU A 34 -4.70 -7.94 4.95
N PRO A 35 -4.97 -7.91 6.25
CA PRO A 35 -6.09 -8.64 6.83
C PRO A 35 -7.42 -8.06 6.34
N ALA A 36 -8.50 -8.84 6.41
CA ALA A 36 -9.84 -8.40 6.03
C ALA A 36 -10.34 -7.18 6.83
N ALA A 37 -9.82 -6.98 8.04
CA ALA A 37 -10.06 -5.80 8.86
C ALA A 37 -8.77 -5.39 9.55
N LEU A 38 -8.45 -4.10 9.49
CA LEU A 38 -7.28 -3.51 10.11
C LEU A 38 -7.74 -2.48 11.14
N ARG A 39 -7.36 -2.69 12.40
CA ARG A 39 -7.57 -1.72 13.47
C ARG A 39 -6.23 -1.15 13.91
N LEU A 40 -6.10 0.16 13.82
CA LEU A 40 -4.94 0.90 14.30
C LEU A 40 -5.37 1.91 15.35
N THR A 41 -4.67 1.92 16.47
CA THR A 41 -4.83 2.98 17.47
C THR A 41 -3.87 4.11 17.12
N ILE A 42 -4.39 5.32 17.02
CA ILE A 42 -3.58 6.50 16.77
C ILE A 42 -3.11 7.00 18.14
N GLU A 43 -1.91 6.57 18.54
CA GLU A 43 -1.27 7.03 19.77
C GLU A 43 -0.67 8.43 19.57
N GLU A 44 -0.16 9.03 20.65
CA GLU A 44 0.42 10.38 20.60
C GLU A 44 1.71 10.40 19.76
N GLY A 45 1.96 11.54 19.07
CA GLY A 45 3.13 11.75 18.23
C GLY A 45 2.78 12.50 16.93
N GLY A 46 3.77 13.00 16.22
CA GLY A 46 3.57 13.86 15.04
C GLY A 46 2.75 13.23 13.92
N ALA A 47 2.90 11.91 13.68
CA ALA A 47 2.08 11.21 12.68
C ALA A 47 0.62 11.03 13.14
N ALA A 48 0.37 10.90 14.45
CA ALA A 48 -0.98 10.86 15.01
C ALA A 48 -1.71 12.20 14.86
N GLU A 49 -1.00 13.28 15.13
CA GLU A 49 -1.53 14.64 14.97
C GLU A 49 -1.82 14.94 13.50
N TRP A 50 -0.91 14.58 12.60
CA TRP A 50 -1.14 14.69 11.17
C TRP A 50 -2.38 13.90 10.71
N MET A 51 -2.55 12.66 11.13
CA MET A 51 -3.72 11.86 10.77
C MET A 51 -5.02 12.48 11.28
N ARG A 52 -5.05 12.93 12.54
CA ARG A 52 -6.24 13.61 13.11
C ARG A 52 -6.58 14.87 12.33
N SER A 53 -5.58 15.72 12.06
CA SER A 53 -5.76 16.96 11.29
C SER A 53 -6.25 16.67 9.87
N THR A 54 -5.74 15.61 9.25
CA THR A 54 -6.15 15.19 7.90
C THR A 54 -7.60 14.70 7.89
N PHE A 55 -8.02 13.90 8.88
CA PHE A 55 -9.41 13.48 9.01
C PHE A 55 -10.35 14.66 9.26
N GLN A 56 -9.94 15.61 10.12
CA GLN A 56 -10.73 16.81 10.35
C GLN A 56 -10.86 17.65 9.09
N TYR A 57 -9.74 17.87 8.39
CA TYR A 57 -9.75 18.60 7.11
C TYR A 57 -10.63 17.93 6.06
N ALA A 58 -10.57 16.58 5.97
CA ALA A 58 -11.43 15.83 5.05
C ALA A 58 -12.92 16.00 5.39
N ALA A 59 -13.28 15.98 6.68
CA ALA A 59 -14.64 16.20 7.12
C ALA A 59 -15.14 17.62 6.79
N ASP A 60 -14.30 18.64 7.01
CA ASP A 60 -14.59 20.03 6.71
C ASP A 60 -14.71 20.26 5.17
N GLU A 61 -13.86 19.59 4.38
CA GLU A 61 -13.90 19.66 2.92
C GLU A 61 -15.19 19.05 2.35
N VAL A 62 -15.61 17.91 2.92
CA VAL A 62 -16.90 17.29 2.58
C VAL A 62 -18.06 18.22 2.93
N ALA A 63 -18.05 18.84 4.11
CA ALA A 63 -19.11 19.75 4.57
C ALA A 63 -19.19 21.02 3.72
N ALA A 64 -18.05 21.55 3.28
CA ALA A 64 -17.97 22.78 2.49
C ALA A 64 -18.40 22.60 1.03
N GLY A 65 -18.27 21.40 0.46
CA GLY A 65 -18.69 21.09 -0.92
C GLY A 65 -18.01 21.96 -1.98
N ARG A 66 -16.74 22.35 -1.77
CA ARG A 66 -16.01 23.26 -2.66
C ARG A 66 -15.70 22.63 -4.01
N PRO A 67 -15.54 23.41 -5.09
CA PRO A 67 -15.03 22.90 -6.36
C PRO A 67 -13.67 22.20 -6.15
N GLY A 68 -13.51 20.97 -6.67
CA GLY A 68 -12.29 20.19 -6.49
C GLY A 68 -12.22 19.34 -5.22
N SER A 69 -13.20 19.42 -4.31
CA SER A 69 -13.26 18.60 -3.09
C SER A 69 -13.08 17.11 -3.37
N ALA A 70 -13.68 16.57 -4.42
CA ALA A 70 -13.53 15.16 -4.78
C ALA A 70 -12.06 14.77 -5.03
N THR A 71 -11.30 15.61 -5.73
CA THR A 71 -9.87 15.38 -5.99
C THR A 71 -9.04 15.46 -4.71
N VAL A 72 -9.31 16.46 -3.87
CA VAL A 72 -8.64 16.63 -2.58
C VAL A 72 -8.87 15.40 -1.69
N LEU A 73 -10.13 15.00 -1.54
CA LEU A 73 -10.52 13.85 -0.73
C LEU A 73 -9.91 12.53 -1.24
N ALA A 74 -9.85 12.34 -2.56
CA ALA A 74 -9.18 11.17 -3.15
C ALA A 74 -7.70 11.13 -2.75
N LYS A 75 -6.97 12.25 -2.84
CA LYS A 75 -5.55 12.32 -2.46
C LYS A 75 -5.33 12.13 -0.96
N LEU A 76 -6.16 12.71 -0.12
CA LEU A 76 -6.10 12.48 1.33
C LEU A 76 -6.35 11.03 1.68
N SER A 77 -7.32 10.37 1.04
CA SER A 77 -7.62 8.96 1.25
C SER A 77 -6.45 8.05 0.86
N GLU A 78 -5.79 8.32 -0.27
CA GLU A 78 -4.57 7.62 -0.70
C GLU A 78 -3.45 7.75 0.34
N LEU A 79 -3.19 8.98 0.83
CA LEU A 79 -2.16 9.23 1.84
C LEU A 79 -2.46 8.55 3.17
N LEU A 80 -3.70 8.62 3.64
CA LEU A 80 -4.14 7.95 4.88
C LEU A 80 -4.02 6.43 4.77
N PHE A 81 -4.35 5.86 3.60
CA PHE A 81 -4.18 4.43 3.35
C PHE A 81 -2.70 4.01 3.42
N VAL A 82 -1.80 4.76 2.77
CA VAL A 82 -0.35 4.48 2.82
C VAL A 82 0.16 4.53 4.25
N GLU A 83 -0.25 5.53 5.03
CA GLU A 83 0.16 5.65 6.43
C GLU A 83 -0.40 4.52 7.30
N ALA A 84 -1.65 4.10 7.07
CA ALA A 84 -2.24 2.97 7.76
C ALA A 84 -1.48 1.66 7.46
N VAL A 85 -1.10 1.42 6.20
CA VAL A 85 -0.30 0.25 5.80
C VAL A 85 1.09 0.28 6.45
N ARG A 86 1.75 1.44 6.49
CA ARG A 86 3.06 1.60 7.16
C ARG A 86 2.97 1.24 8.64
N ARG A 87 2.00 1.80 9.36
CA ARG A 87 1.79 1.50 10.78
C ARG A 87 1.47 0.04 11.01
N TYR A 88 0.64 -0.55 10.16
CA TYR A 88 0.37 -1.98 10.26
C TYR A 88 1.66 -2.81 10.07
N ALA A 89 2.48 -2.47 9.09
CA ALA A 89 3.74 -3.15 8.88
C ALA A 89 4.65 -3.08 10.14
N GLU A 90 4.65 -1.95 10.87
CA GLU A 90 5.40 -1.79 12.11
C GLU A 90 4.87 -2.69 13.25
N THR A 91 3.58 -3.02 13.26
CA THR A 91 2.97 -3.90 14.27
C THR A 91 3.18 -5.38 14.01
N LEU A 92 3.72 -5.77 12.84
CA LEU A 92 3.94 -7.16 12.51
C LEU A 92 4.94 -7.81 13.47
N PRO A 93 4.65 -9.01 14.01
CA PRO A 93 5.58 -9.75 14.86
C PRO A 93 6.93 -10.00 14.18
N GLU A 94 7.98 -10.14 14.98
CA GLU A 94 9.27 -10.61 14.48
C GLU A 94 9.15 -12.04 13.91
N GLY A 95 9.84 -12.28 12.78
CA GLY A 95 9.79 -13.57 12.10
C GLY A 95 8.58 -13.79 11.19
N GLN A 96 7.66 -12.84 11.12
CA GLN A 96 6.57 -12.92 10.14
C GLN A 96 7.11 -12.82 8.71
N THR A 97 6.47 -13.56 7.80
CA THR A 97 6.75 -13.55 6.36
C THR A 97 5.66 -12.81 5.59
N GLY A 98 5.90 -12.56 4.34
CA GLY A 98 4.99 -11.84 3.45
C GLY A 98 5.56 -10.51 2.99
N TRP A 99 4.91 -9.90 2.00
CA TRP A 99 5.41 -8.71 1.33
C TRP A 99 5.65 -7.53 2.27
N LEU A 100 4.74 -7.29 3.22
CA LEU A 100 4.90 -6.22 4.22
C LEU A 100 6.05 -6.49 5.19
N ALA A 101 6.27 -7.76 5.58
CA ALA A 101 7.42 -8.14 6.39
C ALA A 101 8.74 -7.93 5.63
N GLY A 102 8.74 -8.22 4.33
CA GLY A 102 9.88 -7.94 3.44
C GLY A 102 10.24 -6.46 3.35
N LEU A 103 9.27 -5.54 3.48
CA LEU A 103 9.54 -4.10 3.52
C LEU A 103 10.24 -3.63 4.80
N ARG A 104 10.17 -4.39 5.89
CA ARG A 104 10.90 -4.09 7.14
C ARG A 104 12.36 -4.55 7.09
N ASP A 105 12.67 -5.47 6.21
CA ASP A 105 14.05 -5.93 6.01
C ASP A 105 14.80 -4.95 5.10
N PRO A 106 15.91 -4.34 5.54
CA PRO A 106 16.55 -3.27 4.78
C PRO A 106 17.12 -3.73 3.43
N TYR A 107 17.51 -4.99 3.32
CA TYR A 107 18.06 -5.56 2.09
C TYR A 107 16.95 -5.94 1.10
N VAL A 108 15.90 -6.60 1.60
CA VAL A 108 14.76 -7.01 0.77
C VAL A 108 13.94 -5.80 0.34
N ALA A 109 13.71 -4.83 1.23
CA ALA A 109 13.04 -3.57 0.87
C ALA A 109 13.79 -2.82 -0.23
N ARG A 110 15.13 -2.73 -0.13
CA ARG A 110 15.96 -2.11 -1.16
C ARG A 110 15.93 -2.90 -2.47
N ALA A 111 15.94 -4.23 -2.41
CA ALA A 111 15.81 -5.08 -3.59
C ALA A 111 14.47 -4.89 -4.29
N LEU A 112 13.36 -4.89 -3.54
CA LEU A 112 12.03 -4.60 -4.06
C LEU A 112 11.96 -3.22 -4.72
N ALA A 113 12.49 -2.17 -4.07
CA ALA A 113 12.53 -0.82 -4.62
C ALA A 113 13.30 -0.74 -5.94
N LEU A 114 14.43 -1.46 -6.06
CA LEU A 114 15.20 -1.53 -7.30
C LEU A 114 14.42 -2.24 -8.42
N LEU A 115 13.79 -3.38 -8.12
CA LEU A 115 13.00 -4.15 -9.08
C LEU A 115 11.78 -3.37 -9.58
N HIS A 116 11.09 -2.64 -8.69
CA HIS A 116 9.93 -1.83 -9.04
C HIS A 116 10.32 -0.58 -9.85
N ARG A 117 11.40 0.11 -9.44
CA ARG A 117 11.87 1.32 -10.13
C ARG A 117 12.33 1.05 -11.56
N ASP A 118 12.95 -0.10 -11.78
CA ASP A 118 13.62 -0.42 -13.04
C ASP A 118 13.23 -1.82 -13.53
N MET A 119 11.92 -2.03 -13.65
CA MET A 119 11.34 -3.34 -13.96
C MET A 119 11.69 -3.85 -15.36
N THR A 120 12.03 -2.95 -16.28
CA THR A 120 12.40 -3.33 -17.67
C THR A 120 13.84 -3.83 -17.80
N ARG A 121 14.69 -3.51 -16.83
CA ARG A 121 16.09 -3.90 -16.80
C ARG A 121 16.25 -5.41 -16.69
N SER A 122 17.24 -5.97 -17.39
CA SER A 122 17.61 -7.39 -17.30
C SER A 122 18.39 -7.69 -16.01
N TRP A 123 17.67 -7.70 -14.87
CA TRP A 123 18.24 -8.00 -13.58
C TRP A 123 18.71 -9.45 -13.46
N THR A 124 19.84 -9.64 -12.80
CA THR A 124 20.27 -10.94 -12.26
C THR A 124 20.27 -10.90 -10.74
N VAL A 125 20.14 -12.06 -10.07
CA VAL A 125 20.19 -12.12 -8.58
C VAL A 125 21.54 -11.66 -8.06
N ASP A 126 22.63 -11.96 -8.79
CA ASP A 126 23.99 -11.53 -8.44
C ASP A 126 24.15 -10.01 -8.50
N GLU A 127 23.66 -9.38 -9.55
CA GLU A 127 23.68 -7.93 -9.68
C GLU A 127 22.82 -7.26 -8.61
N LEU A 128 21.61 -7.77 -8.38
CA LEU A 128 20.71 -7.27 -7.34
C LEU A 128 21.34 -7.40 -5.96
N GLY A 129 21.97 -8.54 -5.67
CA GLY A 129 22.71 -8.79 -4.42
C GLY A 129 23.80 -7.74 -4.20
N ARG A 130 24.66 -7.50 -5.21
CA ARG A 130 25.70 -6.46 -5.13
C ARG A 130 25.12 -5.07 -4.86
N GLN A 131 24.00 -4.71 -5.49
CA GLN A 131 23.35 -3.41 -5.30
C GLN A 131 22.81 -3.21 -3.88
N VAL A 132 22.41 -4.28 -3.21
CA VAL A 132 21.89 -4.20 -1.83
C VAL A 132 22.93 -4.54 -0.76
N GLY A 133 24.13 -5.00 -1.15
CA GLY A 133 25.21 -5.32 -0.21
C GLY A 133 25.16 -6.76 0.31
N LEU A 134 24.58 -7.70 -0.46
CA LEU A 134 24.52 -9.13 -0.14
C LEU A 134 25.14 -9.99 -1.24
N SER A 135 25.60 -11.20 -0.88
CA SER A 135 25.93 -12.21 -1.87
C SER A 135 24.66 -12.70 -2.58
N ARG A 136 24.82 -13.30 -3.77
CA ARG A 136 23.72 -13.91 -4.53
C ARG A 136 22.88 -14.88 -3.70
N SER A 137 23.55 -15.80 -2.98
CA SER A 137 22.88 -16.82 -2.15
C SER A 137 22.15 -16.18 -0.96
N ALA A 138 22.81 -15.27 -0.23
CA ALA A 138 22.22 -14.60 0.91
C ALA A 138 20.98 -13.79 0.53
N LEU A 139 21.02 -13.05 -0.61
CA LEU A 139 19.85 -12.36 -1.09
C LEU A 139 18.73 -13.32 -1.52
N ALA A 140 19.07 -14.37 -2.28
CA ALA A 140 18.07 -15.32 -2.76
C ALA A 140 17.34 -16.01 -1.61
N GLU A 141 18.07 -16.49 -0.60
CA GLU A 141 17.52 -17.13 0.59
C GLU A 141 16.62 -16.15 1.38
N ARG A 142 17.17 -14.99 1.74
CA ARG A 142 16.46 -13.97 2.54
C ARG A 142 15.20 -13.45 1.84
N PHE A 143 15.30 -13.15 0.56
CA PHE A 143 14.17 -12.68 -0.24
C PHE A 143 13.10 -13.78 -0.36
N THR A 144 13.48 -15.02 -0.67
CA THR A 144 12.54 -16.15 -0.78
C THR A 144 11.87 -16.45 0.55
N HIS A 145 12.61 -16.41 1.66
CA HIS A 145 12.06 -16.60 3.00
C HIS A 145 10.97 -15.55 3.32
N LEU A 146 11.25 -14.28 3.05
CA LEU A 146 10.33 -13.19 3.40
C LEU A 146 9.18 -13.05 2.40
N ILE A 147 9.47 -13.10 1.09
CA ILE A 147 8.48 -12.83 0.04
C ILE A 147 7.73 -14.09 -0.42
N GLY A 148 8.28 -15.27 -0.14
CA GLY A 148 7.70 -16.56 -0.53
C GLY A 148 8.07 -17.03 -1.93
N VAL A 149 8.73 -16.19 -2.75
CA VAL A 149 9.18 -16.51 -4.12
C VAL A 149 10.58 -15.94 -4.39
N ALA A 150 11.31 -16.56 -5.31
CA ALA A 150 12.63 -16.09 -5.69
C ALA A 150 12.59 -14.70 -6.36
N PRO A 151 13.66 -13.86 -6.24
CA PRO A 151 13.67 -12.49 -6.73
C PRO A 151 13.29 -12.33 -8.21
N MET A 152 13.82 -13.19 -9.08
CA MET A 152 13.52 -13.10 -10.52
C MET A 152 12.12 -13.59 -10.87
N HIS A 153 11.58 -14.53 -10.11
CA HIS A 153 10.19 -14.94 -10.25
C HIS A 153 9.24 -13.81 -9.82
N TYR A 154 9.56 -13.15 -8.71
CA TYR A 154 8.84 -11.94 -8.28
C TYR A 154 8.80 -10.88 -9.38
N LEU A 155 9.96 -10.57 -9.97
CA LEU A 155 10.05 -9.58 -11.06
C LEU A 155 9.24 -10.00 -12.29
N ALA A 156 9.27 -11.28 -12.65
CA ALA A 156 8.47 -11.78 -13.78
C ALA A 156 6.96 -11.60 -13.53
N ASN A 157 6.50 -11.97 -12.34
CA ASN A 157 5.09 -11.79 -11.93
C ASN A 157 4.70 -10.31 -11.94
N TRP A 158 5.56 -9.44 -11.42
CA TRP A 158 5.33 -8.00 -11.42
C TRP A 158 5.21 -7.41 -12.84
N ARG A 159 6.11 -7.82 -13.75
CA ARG A 159 6.02 -7.44 -15.17
C ARG A 159 4.71 -7.87 -15.81
N MET A 160 4.27 -9.08 -15.54
CA MET A 160 3.00 -9.61 -16.05
C MET A 160 1.79 -8.81 -15.53
N GLN A 161 1.79 -8.46 -14.24
CA GLN A 161 0.74 -7.63 -13.64
C GLN A 161 0.67 -6.25 -14.29
N VAL A 162 1.82 -5.57 -14.44
CA VAL A 162 1.90 -4.25 -15.07
C VAL A 162 1.45 -4.31 -16.53
N ALA A 163 1.87 -5.35 -17.27
CA ALA A 163 1.45 -5.54 -18.66
C ALA A 163 -0.06 -5.78 -18.77
N ALA A 164 -0.61 -6.65 -17.92
CA ALA A 164 -2.05 -6.92 -17.88
C ALA A 164 -2.86 -5.65 -17.55
N GLN A 165 -2.39 -4.84 -16.61
CA GLN A 165 -3.01 -3.57 -16.27
C GLN A 165 -2.95 -2.59 -17.45
N ALA A 166 -1.80 -2.47 -18.11
CA ALA A 166 -1.64 -1.61 -19.28
C ALA A 166 -2.56 -1.99 -20.43
N LEU A 167 -2.78 -3.31 -20.64
CA LEU A 167 -3.71 -3.80 -21.65
C LEU A 167 -5.17 -3.48 -21.30
N ARG A 168 -5.57 -3.62 -20.04
CA ARG A 168 -6.93 -3.25 -19.58
C ARG A 168 -7.23 -1.77 -19.79
N HIS A 169 -6.27 -0.89 -19.50
CA HIS A 169 -6.44 0.55 -19.67
C HIS A 169 -6.25 1.05 -21.12
N ARG A 170 -5.62 0.23 -21.98
CA ARG A 170 -5.40 0.55 -23.40
C ARG A 170 -6.40 -0.05 -24.34
N SER A 171 -7.46 -0.72 -23.89
CA SER A 171 -8.53 -1.15 -24.81
C SER A 171 -9.28 0.08 -25.34
N PRO A 172 -8.82 0.73 -26.45
CA PRO A 172 -9.71 1.50 -27.27
C PRO A 172 -10.67 0.48 -27.87
N SER A 173 -11.95 0.79 -27.83
CA SER A 173 -12.99 0.18 -28.64
C SER A 173 -12.41 -0.31 -30.00
N LEU A 174 -12.36 -1.64 -30.19
CA LEU A 174 -12.25 -2.24 -31.52
C LEU A 174 -13.63 -2.18 -32.21
N ALA A 175 -14.24 -1.00 -32.20
CA ALA A 175 -15.48 -0.72 -32.90
C ALA A 175 -15.25 0.51 -33.80
N GLN A 176 -14.57 0.30 -34.91
CA GLN A 176 -14.81 0.94 -36.21
C GLN A 176 -14.36 0.00 -37.31
#